data_0fc6fe601417671c2ae4d9bde6f0084c
#
_entry.id   0fc6fe601417671c2ae4d9bde6f0084c
#
_cell.length_a   1.000
_cell.length_b   1.000
_cell.length_c   1.000
_cell.angle_alpha   90.00
_cell.angle_beta   90.00
_cell.angle_gamma   90.00
#
_symmetry.space_group_name_H-M   'P 1'
#
loop_
_entity.id
_entity.type
_entity.pdbx_description
1 polymer ?
#
loop_
_entity_poly.entity_id
_entity_poly.type
_entity_poly.pdbx_seq_one_letter_code
_entity_poly.pdbx_strand_id
1 'polypeptide(L)'
;PAPSPSLTLQDRLIALMVRFFRAEWSGALLAIVVLGLAIEVATPNTMFFRPSNLMTILNNSAAIGIVAAGMTLVILTAGIDLSVGSVMGMTAALTGYVASFWGFPPYLAIMTGLGLGLAVGAFNGTLVAYFGMPAFIVTLAGLSIWRGSAHLATNAQATPKLPEAFDSFGRYNPFAGLRQAYRDGELSGFAERLGGFVDDNWLNFFRTFQMSMLIFIGFFIVLAILISNTRYGRYVYAIGSNEPGARQAGINTKRYTLIT
;
A
#
# COMPACT_ATOMS: atom_id res chain seq x y z
N PRO A 1 39.91 -5.55 33.48
CA PRO A 1 39.33 -5.58 32.18
C PRO A 1 39.67 -4.26 31.45
N ALA A 2 40.43 -4.37 30.35
CA ALA A 2 40.81 -3.23 29.55
C ALA A 2 39.52 -2.62 28.94
N PRO A 3 39.40 -1.27 28.86
CA PRO A 3 38.26 -0.62 28.24
C PRO A 3 38.20 -1.05 26.75
N SER A 4 37.03 -1.46 26.31
CA SER A 4 36.78 -1.79 24.91
C SER A 4 37.17 -0.58 24.02
N PRO A 5 37.94 -0.77 22.94
CA PRO A 5 38.36 0.32 22.08
C PRO A 5 37.12 1.06 21.55
N SER A 6 37.09 2.38 21.81
CA SER A 6 36.02 3.23 21.28
C SER A 6 36.08 3.20 19.76
N LEU A 7 35.04 2.65 19.13
CA LEU A 7 34.91 2.60 17.68
C LEU A 7 35.13 4.01 17.10
N THR A 8 36.06 4.12 16.16
CA THR A 8 36.30 5.39 15.47
C THR A 8 35.10 5.78 14.60
N LEU A 9 34.99 7.04 14.21
CA LEU A 9 33.93 7.51 13.31
C LEU A 9 33.93 6.70 11.99
N GLN A 10 35.12 6.33 11.51
CA GLN A 10 35.27 5.49 10.30
C GLN A 10 34.70 4.09 10.51
N ASP A 11 34.97 3.45 11.65
CA ASP A 11 34.42 2.12 11.95
C ASP A 11 32.89 2.13 12.03
N ARG A 12 32.31 3.20 12.58
CA ARG A 12 30.85 3.37 12.65
C ARG A 12 30.25 3.58 11.25
N LEU A 13 30.88 4.35 10.40
CA LEU A 13 30.42 4.58 9.02
C LEU A 13 30.52 3.30 8.18
N ILE A 14 31.61 2.56 8.30
CA ILE A 14 31.78 1.27 7.62
C ILE A 14 30.73 0.27 8.10
N ALA A 15 30.49 0.18 9.41
CA ALA A 15 29.46 -0.69 9.96
C ALA A 15 28.06 -0.33 9.48
N LEU A 16 27.73 0.98 9.37
CA LEU A 16 26.47 1.45 8.81
C LEU A 16 26.34 1.11 7.33
N MET A 17 27.37 1.33 6.53
CA MET A 17 27.38 0.95 5.11
C MET A 17 27.20 -0.56 4.92
N VAL A 18 27.95 -1.36 5.64
CA VAL A 18 27.82 -2.83 5.58
C VAL A 18 26.40 -3.28 5.99
N ARG A 19 25.83 -2.67 7.04
CA ARG A 19 24.46 -2.94 7.46
C ARG A 19 23.44 -2.54 6.41
N PHE A 20 23.66 -1.39 5.74
CA PHE A 20 22.81 -0.92 4.65
C PHE A 20 22.84 -1.91 3.48
N PHE A 21 24.02 -2.27 2.97
CA PHE A 21 24.14 -3.19 1.84
C PHE A 21 23.72 -4.63 2.11
N ARG A 22 23.69 -5.03 3.39
CA ARG A 22 23.14 -6.33 3.80
C ARG A 22 21.62 -6.34 3.95
N ALA A 23 20.99 -5.18 3.97
CA ALA A 23 19.54 -5.09 4.06
C ALA A 23 18.90 -5.53 2.73
N GLU A 24 17.91 -6.42 2.77
CA GLU A 24 17.24 -6.98 1.58
C GLU A 24 16.61 -5.90 0.69
N TRP A 25 16.19 -4.79 1.28
CA TRP A 25 15.59 -3.64 0.57
C TRP A 25 16.62 -2.72 -0.10
N SER A 26 17.90 -2.81 0.22
CA SER A 26 18.93 -1.89 -0.27
C SER A 26 19.13 -1.96 -1.78
N GLY A 27 19.03 -3.16 -2.36
CA GLY A 27 19.12 -3.37 -3.80
C GLY A 27 17.99 -2.66 -4.56
N ALA A 28 16.76 -2.76 -4.07
CA ALA A 28 15.61 -2.09 -4.65
C ALA A 28 15.75 -0.56 -4.56
N LEU A 29 16.16 -0.04 -3.40
CA LEU A 29 16.38 1.40 -3.22
C LEU A 29 17.50 1.92 -4.15
N LEU A 30 18.61 1.20 -4.24
CA LEU A 30 19.72 1.54 -5.13
C LEU A 30 19.25 1.56 -6.58
N ALA A 31 18.49 0.56 -7.02
CA ALA A 31 17.93 0.52 -8.37
C ALA A 31 17.04 1.73 -8.66
N ILE A 32 16.16 2.12 -7.73
CA ILE A 32 15.29 3.30 -7.88
C ILE A 32 16.14 4.57 -8.01
N VAL A 33 17.17 4.72 -7.17
CA VAL A 33 18.04 5.91 -7.21
C VAL A 33 18.85 5.96 -8.52
N VAL A 34 19.43 4.84 -8.94
CA VAL A 34 20.22 4.76 -10.19
C VAL A 34 19.33 5.04 -11.40
N LEU A 35 18.14 4.44 -11.47
CA LEU A 35 17.19 4.70 -12.55
C LEU A 35 16.71 6.16 -12.56
N GLY A 36 16.41 6.71 -11.37
CA GLY A 36 16.02 8.12 -11.26
C GLY A 36 17.11 9.08 -11.73
N LEU A 37 18.36 8.82 -11.35
CA LEU A 37 19.51 9.60 -11.84
C LEU A 37 19.72 9.45 -13.35
N ALA A 38 19.56 8.24 -13.87
CA ALA A 38 19.66 8.00 -15.31
C ALA A 38 18.60 8.77 -16.10
N ILE A 39 17.36 8.81 -15.60
CA ILE A 39 16.27 9.60 -16.22
C ILE A 39 16.59 11.09 -16.15
N GLU A 40 17.03 11.60 -14.99
CA GLU A 40 17.37 13.00 -14.79
C GLU A 40 18.48 13.46 -15.75
N VAL A 41 19.48 12.61 -15.98
CA VAL A 41 20.62 12.92 -16.88
C VAL A 41 20.25 12.74 -18.36
N ALA A 42 19.48 11.70 -18.68
CA ALA A 42 19.15 11.35 -20.07
C ALA A 42 18.12 12.27 -20.71
N THR A 43 17.28 12.93 -19.90
CA THR A 43 16.18 13.75 -20.43
C THR A 43 16.38 15.21 -20.05
N PRO A 44 16.71 16.10 -21.01
CA PRO A 44 16.86 17.53 -20.76
C PRO A 44 15.55 18.10 -20.15
N ASN A 45 15.68 18.91 -19.11
CA ASN A 45 14.57 19.54 -18.38
C ASN A 45 13.66 18.55 -17.60
N THR A 46 14.08 17.31 -17.36
CA THR A 46 13.36 16.46 -16.41
C THR A 46 13.55 17.01 -15.00
N MET A 47 12.50 16.84 -14.26
CA MET A 47 12.45 17.25 -12.86
C MET A 47 12.06 16.03 -12.04
N PHE A 48 12.72 14.88 -12.28
CA PHE A 48 12.38 13.60 -11.67
C PHE A 48 12.42 13.70 -10.15
N PHE A 49 13.46 14.32 -9.61
CA PHE A 49 13.61 14.49 -8.15
C PHE A 49 12.88 15.72 -7.58
N ARG A 50 12.06 16.42 -8.37
CA ARG A 50 11.23 17.48 -7.80
C ARG A 50 10.29 16.90 -6.75
N PRO A 51 10.14 17.55 -5.58
CA PRO A 51 9.27 17.07 -4.50
C PRO A 51 7.83 16.80 -4.95
N SER A 52 7.29 17.61 -5.84
CA SER A 52 5.95 17.40 -6.42
C SER A 52 5.83 16.15 -7.27
N ASN A 53 6.87 15.82 -8.07
CA ASN A 53 6.90 14.60 -8.86
C ASN A 53 7.02 13.36 -7.98
N LEU A 54 7.92 13.41 -7.00
CA LEU A 54 8.06 12.31 -6.02
C LEU A 54 6.75 12.05 -5.29
N MET A 55 6.03 13.11 -4.87
CA MET A 55 4.72 12.94 -4.25
C MET A 55 3.68 12.36 -5.22
N THR A 56 3.71 12.73 -6.48
CA THR A 56 2.84 12.13 -7.51
C THR A 56 3.11 10.63 -7.66
N ILE A 57 4.39 10.23 -7.70
CA ILE A 57 4.79 8.82 -7.73
C ILE A 57 4.29 8.08 -6.49
N LEU A 58 4.46 8.66 -5.29
CA LEU A 58 3.98 8.08 -4.04
C LEU A 58 2.45 7.93 -4.02
N ASN A 59 1.70 8.96 -4.44
CA ASN A 59 0.24 8.89 -4.52
C ASN A 59 -0.23 7.78 -5.48
N ASN A 60 0.39 7.67 -6.66
CA ASN A 60 0.06 6.63 -7.63
C ASN A 60 0.42 5.22 -7.12
N SER A 61 1.44 5.13 -6.28
CA SER A 61 1.87 3.86 -5.68
C SER A 61 1.04 3.47 -4.45
N ALA A 62 0.25 4.38 -3.87
CA ALA A 62 -0.48 4.13 -2.63
C ALA A 62 -1.45 2.95 -2.73
N ALA A 63 -2.22 2.85 -3.83
CA ALA A 63 -3.15 1.74 -4.03
C ALA A 63 -2.42 0.40 -4.13
N ILE A 64 -1.32 0.35 -4.88
CA ILE A 64 -0.47 -0.86 -5.00
C ILE A 64 0.16 -1.19 -3.64
N GLY A 65 0.56 -0.18 -2.88
CA GLY A 65 1.12 -0.33 -1.54
C GLY A 65 0.12 -0.95 -0.55
N ILE A 66 -1.16 -0.55 -0.58
CA ILE A 66 -2.22 -1.17 0.25
C ILE A 66 -2.38 -2.65 -0.11
N VAL A 67 -2.43 -2.96 -1.40
CA VAL A 67 -2.54 -4.33 -1.89
C VAL A 67 -1.32 -5.16 -1.48
N ALA A 68 -0.11 -4.64 -1.64
CA ALA A 68 1.13 -5.31 -1.24
C ALA A 68 1.19 -5.57 0.27
N ALA A 69 0.71 -4.62 1.08
CA ALA A 69 0.62 -4.79 2.53
C ALA A 69 -0.37 -5.91 2.90
N GLY A 70 -1.53 -6.01 2.23
CA GLY A 70 -2.45 -7.13 2.39
C GLY A 70 -1.83 -8.46 1.95
N MET A 71 -1.16 -8.48 0.80
CA MET A 71 -0.45 -9.67 0.29
C MET A 71 0.64 -10.18 1.25
N THR A 72 1.23 -9.29 2.05
CA THR A 72 2.19 -9.70 3.07
C THR A 72 1.60 -10.71 4.04
N LEU A 73 0.33 -10.56 4.46
CA LEU A 73 -0.34 -11.52 5.34
C LEU A 73 -0.47 -12.90 4.68
N VAL A 74 -0.87 -12.92 3.41
CA VAL A 74 -1.02 -14.17 2.63
C VAL A 74 0.32 -14.88 2.50
N ILE A 75 1.39 -14.14 2.19
CA ILE A 75 2.75 -14.68 2.05
C ILE A 75 3.27 -15.19 3.41
N LEU A 76 2.99 -14.48 4.50
CA LEU A 76 3.36 -14.90 5.84
C LEU A 76 2.73 -16.22 6.27
N THR A 77 1.57 -16.59 5.72
CA THR A 77 0.96 -17.92 5.91
C THR A 77 1.38 -18.94 4.85
N ALA A 78 2.47 -18.68 4.10
CA ALA A 78 2.97 -19.50 3.00
C ALA A 78 1.96 -19.67 1.84
N GLY A 79 0.98 -18.76 1.72
CA GLY A 79 0.02 -18.68 0.63
C GLY A 79 0.55 -17.87 -0.55
N ILE A 80 -0.02 -18.12 -1.74
CA ILE A 80 0.18 -17.30 -2.94
C ILE A 80 -1.20 -16.93 -3.48
N ASP A 81 -1.49 -15.63 -3.61
CA ASP A 81 -2.73 -15.15 -4.23
C ASP A 81 -2.43 -14.47 -5.58
N LEU A 82 -2.78 -15.17 -6.66
CA LEU A 82 -2.65 -14.68 -8.03
C LEU A 82 -3.88 -13.87 -8.48
N SER A 83 -4.97 -13.91 -7.72
CA SER A 83 -6.23 -13.24 -8.07
C SER A 83 -6.29 -11.78 -7.67
N VAL A 84 -5.39 -11.32 -6.83
CA VAL A 84 -5.43 -9.97 -6.22
C VAL A 84 -5.62 -8.85 -7.23
N GLY A 85 -4.92 -8.88 -8.36
CA GLY A 85 -5.05 -7.87 -9.42
C GLY A 85 -6.42 -7.88 -10.11
N SER A 86 -7.00 -9.08 -10.34
CA SER A 86 -8.32 -9.22 -10.94
C SER A 86 -9.44 -8.82 -9.97
N VAL A 87 -9.28 -9.12 -8.67
CA VAL A 87 -10.19 -8.68 -7.61
C VAL A 87 -10.17 -7.17 -7.48
N MET A 88 -8.96 -6.56 -7.46
CA MET A 88 -8.82 -5.10 -7.45
C MET A 88 -9.49 -4.46 -8.66
N GLY A 89 -9.28 -5.00 -9.84
CA GLY A 89 -9.93 -4.52 -11.07
C GLY A 89 -11.45 -4.67 -11.03
N MET A 90 -11.96 -5.81 -10.55
CA MET A 90 -13.40 -6.06 -10.43
C MET A 90 -14.06 -5.11 -9.41
N THR A 91 -13.47 -4.98 -8.22
CA THR A 91 -14.04 -4.09 -7.19
C THR A 91 -14.03 -2.64 -7.62
N ALA A 92 -12.96 -2.17 -8.28
CA ALA A 92 -12.88 -0.82 -8.83
C ALA A 92 -13.91 -0.59 -9.94
N ALA A 93 -14.02 -1.53 -10.90
CA ALA A 93 -14.98 -1.43 -12.00
C ALA A 93 -16.43 -1.40 -11.50
N LEU A 94 -16.78 -2.29 -10.55
CA LEU A 94 -18.15 -2.34 -10.00
C LEU A 94 -18.44 -1.12 -9.12
N THR A 95 -17.50 -0.65 -8.32
CA THR A 95 -17.64 0.60 -7.56
C THR A 95 -17.94 1.78 -8.50
N GLY A 96 -17.15 1.90 -9.58
CA GLY A 96 -17.38 2.94 -10.58
C GLY A 96 -18.71 2.77 -11.31
N TYR A 97 -19.08 1.54 -11.66
CA TYR A 97 -20.33 1.24 -12.36
C TYR A 97 -21.56 1.61 -11.54
N VAL A 98 -21.65 1.19 -10.28
CA VAL A 98 -22.80 1.50 -9.42
C VAL A 98 -22.90 2.99 -9.10
N ALA A 99 -21.76 3.69 -9.01
CA ALA A 99 -21.73 5.12 -8.81
C ALA A 99 -22.24 5.89 -10.05
N SER A 100 -21.82 5.48 -11.26
CA SER A 100 -22.08 6.21 -12.48
C SER A 100 -23.42 5.85 -13.12
N PHE A 101 -23.83 4.58 -13.08
CA PHE A 101 -25.05 4.11 -13.74
C PHE A 101 -26.24 3.97 -12.80
N TRP A 102 -26.01 3.61 -11.53
CA TRP A 102 -27.10 3.46 -10.55
C TRP A 102 -27.26 4.69 -9.67
N GLY A 103 -26.37 5.68 -9.81
CA GLY A 103 -26.45 6.92 -9.05
C GLY A 103 -26.17 6.73 -7.54
N PHE A 104 -25.45 5.69 -7.16
CA PHE A 104 -25.10 5.47 -5.75
C PHE A 104 -24.23 6.62 -5.24
N PRO A 105 -24.52 7.15 -4.03
CA PRO A 105 -23.65 8.11 -3.42
C PRO A 105 -22.27 7.49 -3.13
N PRO A 106 -21.17 8.27 -3.06
CA PRO A 106 -19.82 7.77 -2.97
C PRO A 106 -19.59 6.73 -1.86
N TYR A 107 -20.18 6.96 -0.68
CA TYR A 107 -20.02 6.05 0.45
C TYR A 107 -20.64 4.66 0.21
N LEU A 108 -21.83 4.59 -0.44
CA LEU A 108 -22.45 3.31 -0.77
C LEU A 108 -21.69 2.57 -1.86
N ALA A 109 -21.21 3.29 -2.87
CA ALA A 109 -20.42 2.67 -3.93
C ALA A 109 -19.09 2.13 -3.39
N ILE A 110 -18.40 2.86 -2.49
CA ILE A 110 -17.20 2.38 -1.81
C ILE A 110 -17.51 1.13 -0.98
N MET A 111 -18.60 1.14 -0.21
CA MET A 111 -19.03 -0.03 0.59
C MET A 111 -19.34 -1.23 -0.30
N THR A 112 -19.88 -1.04 -1.51
CA THR A 112 -20.08 -2.11 -2.49
C THR A 112 -18.74 -2.73 -2.88
N GLY A 113 -17.74 -1.93 -3.23
CA GLY A 113 -16.40 -2.41 -3.57
C GLY A 113 -15.73 -3.17 -2.42
N LEU A 114 -15.79 -2.62 -1.20
CA LEU A 114 -15.26 -3.28 0.00
C LEU A 114 -15.99 -4.60 0.30
N GLY A 115 -17.31 -4.60 0.21
CA GLY A 115 -18.13 -5.80 0.42
C GLY A 115 -17.81 -6.90 -0.58
N LEU A 116 -17.63 -6.55 -1.86
CA LEU A 116 -17.23 -7.48 -2.90
C LEU A 116 -15.82 -8.04 -2.65
N GLY A 117 -14.87 -7.19 -2.29
CA GLY A 117 -13.51 -7.64 -1.95
C GLY A 117 -13.52 -8.63 -0.78
N LEU A 118 -14.26 -8.33 0.28
CA LEU A 118 -14.44 -9.23 1.42
C LEU A 118 -15.13 -10.54 1.03
N ALA A 119 -16.17 -10.49 0.20
CA ALA A 119 -16.87 -11.70 -0.25
C ALA A 119 -15.96 -12.62 -1.08
N VAL A 120 -15.18 -12.06 -2.00
CA VAL A 120 -14.21 -12.81 -2.79
C VAL A 120 -13.10 -13.38 -1.91
N GLY A 121 -12.55 -12.59 -1.00
CA GLY A 121 -11.53 -13.04 -0.06
C GLY A 121 -12.05 -14.19 0.83
N ALA A 122 -13.26 -14.05 1.37
CA ALA A 122 -13.91 -15.09 2.15
C ALA A 122 -14.17 -16.36 1.33
N PHE A 123 -14.55 -16.23 0.06
CA PHE A 123 -14.74 -17.38 -0.85
C PHE A 123 -13.41 -18.11 -1.10
N ASN A 124 -12.38 -17.38 -1.56
CA ASN A 124 -11.06 -17.95 -1.82
C ASN A 124 -10.46 -18.57 -0.55
N GLY A 125 -10.50 -17.82 0.56
CA GLY A 125 -9.98 -18.27 1.86
C GLY A 125 -10.71 -19.50 2.40
N THR A 126 -12.02 -19.63 2.16
CA THR A 126 -12.79 -20.83 2.55
C THR A 126 -12.34 -22.06 1.76
N LEU A 127 -12.13 -21.93 0.45
CA LEU A 127 -11.65 -23.03 -0.39
C LEU A 127 -10.25 -23.49 0.06
N VAL A 128 -9.39 -22.56 0.41
CA VAL A 128 -8.04 -22.89 0.89
C VAL A 128 -8.08 -23.48 2.30
N ALA A 129 -8.70 -22.77 3.25
CA ALA A 129 -8.60 -23.12 4.68
C ALA A 129 -9.45 -24.32 5.09
N TYR A 130 -10.65 -24.47 4.51
CA TYR A 130 -11.61 -25.50 4.92
C TYR A 130 -11.67 -26.68 3.95
N PHE A 131 -11.57 -26.42 2.65
CA PHE A 131 -11.55 -27.50 1.65
C PHE A 131 -10.14 -28.02 1.36
N GLY A 132 -9.09 -27.36 1.89
CA GLY A 132 -7.70 -27.82 1.76
C GLY A 132 -7.15 -27.69 0.33
N MET A 133 -7.76 -26.83 -0.49
CA MET A 133 -7.28 -26.59 -1.85
C MET A 133 -6.00 -25.77 -1.84
N PRO A 134 -5.00 -26.07 -2.67
CA PRO A 134 -3.80 -25.23 -2.77
C PRO A 134 -4.15 -23.79 -3.17
N ALA A 135 -3.64 -22.82 -2.41
CA ALA A 135 -3.97 -21.40 -2.59
C ALA A 135 -3.70 -20.91 -4.02
N PHE A 136 -2.58 -21.33 -4.63
CA PHE A 136 -2.23 -20.90 -5.97
C PHE A 136 -3.22 -21.42 -7.04
N ILE A 137 -3.82 -22.63 -6.86
CA ILE A 137 -4.81 -23.16 -7.80
C ILE A 137 -6.12 -22.38 -7.70
N VAL A 138 -6.60 -22.13 -6.46
CA VAL A 138 -7.81 -21.35 -6.20
C VAL A 138 -7.68 -19.95 -6.78
N THR A 139 -6.56 -19.29 -6.52
CA THR A 139 -6.35 -17.91 -6.94
C THR A 139 -6.01 -17.76 -8.41
N LEU A 140 -5.37 -18.78 -9.03
CA LEU A 140 -5.18 -18.83 -10.48
C LEU A 140 -6.51 -18.94 -11.23
N ALA A 141 -7.41 -19.80 -10.77
CA ALA A 141 -8.78 -19.86 -11.29
C ALA A 141 -9.52 -18.54 -11.03
N GLY A 142 -9.39 -18.00 -9.82
CA GLY A 142 -9.95 -16.71 -9.42
C GLY A 142 -9.50 -15.55 -10.32
N LEU A 143 -8.25 -15.55 -10.78
CA LEU A 143 -7.75 -14.53 -11.72
C LEU A 143 -8.64 -14.41 -12.98
N SER A 144 -9.04 -15.52 -13.55
CA SER A 144 -9.90 -15.54 -14.75
C SER A 144 -11.37 -15.30 -14.41
N ILE A 145 -11.86 -15.91 -13.31
CA ILE A 145 -13.26 -15.78 -12.87
C ILE A 145 -13.57 -14.33 -12.53
N TRP A 146 -12.79 -13.70 -11.67
CA TRP A 146 -13.07 -12.33 -11.22
C TRP A 146 -12.89 -11.30 -12.33
N ARG A 147 -11.92 -11.50 -13.23
CA ARG A 147 -11.79 -10.68 -14.43
C ARG A 147 -13.01 -10.81 -15.34
N GLY A 148 -13.43 -12.04 -15.62
CA GLY A 148 -14.63 -12.30 -16.41
C GLY A 148 -15.89 -11.74 -15.77
N SER A 149 -16.05 -11.89 -14.45
CA SER A 149 -17.16 -11.33 -13.69
C SER A 149 -17.22 -9.81 -13.77
N ALA A 150 -16.07 -9.12 -13.75
CA ALA A 150 -16.03 -7.67 -13.96
C ALA A 150 -16.59 -7.27 -15.32
N HIS A 151 -16.17 -7.95 -16.39
CA HIS A 151 -16.67 -7.69 -17.75
C HIS A 151 -18.16 -7.99 -17.88
N LEU A 152 -18.64 -9.08 -17.33
CA LEU A 152 -20.06 -9.45 -17.36
C LEU A 152 -20.92 -8.44 -16.62
N ALA A 153 -20.52 -8.05 -15.40
CA ALA A 153 -21.30 -7.15 -14.56
C ALA A 153 -21.35 -5.70 -15.10
N THR A 154 -20.35 -5.30 -15.86
CA THR A 154 -20.28 -3.96 -16.48
C THR A 154 -20.68 -3.98 -17.96
N ASN A 155 -21.15 -5.13 -18.50
CA ASN A 155 -21.38 -5.33 -19.94
C ASN A 155 -20.16 -4.93 -20.80
N ALA A 156 -18.96 -5.14 -20.28
CA ALA A 156 -17.69 -4.73 -20.87
C ALA A 156 -17.62 -3.24 -21.22
N GLN A 157 -18.48 -2.41 -20.61
CA GLN A 157 -18.49 -0.96 -20.83
C GLN A 157 -17.41 -0.30 -19.99
N ALA A 158 -16.75 0.68 -20.58
CA ALA A 158 -15.88 1.57 -19.82
C ALA A 158 -16.71 2.37 -18.82
N THR A 159 -16.23 2.49 -17.58
CA THR A 159 -16.87 3.33 -16.58
C THR A 159 -16.82 4.80 -17.08
N PRO A 160 -17.97 5.47 -17.21
CA PRO A 160 -17.98 6.89 -17.56
C PRO A 160 -17.29 7.70 -16.46
N LYS A 161 -17.13 9.02 -16.73
CA LYS A 161 -16.56 9.93 -15.73
C LYS A 161 -17.28 9.76 -14.39
N LEU A 162 -16.50 9.48 -13.34
CA LEU A 162 -17.04 9.35 -11.98
C LEU A 162 -17.71 10.66 -11.53
N PRO A 163 -18.76 10.60 -10.72
CA PRO A 163 -19.37 11.79 -10.12
C PRO A 163 -18.33 12.66 -9.41
N GLU A 164 -18.48 13.98 -9.45
CA GLU A 164 -17.52 14.93 -8.86
C GLU A 164 -17.26 14.67 -7.36
N ALA A 165 -18.28 14.18 -6.66
CA ALA A 165 -18.14 13.79 -5.25
C ALA A 165 -17.11 12.67 -5.02
N PHE A 166 -16.92 11.76 -6.00
CA PHE A 166 -15.88 10.74 -5.95
C PHE A 166 -14.49 11.33 -6.21
N ASP A 167 -14.40 12.20 -7.19
CA ASP A 167 -13.15 12.86 -7.56
C ASP A 167 -12.66 13.74 -6.41
N SER A 168 -13.58 14.48 -5.78
CA SER A 168 -13.27 15.30 -4.60
C SER A 168 -12.78 14.49 -3.41
N PHE A 169 -13.35 13.30 -3.15
CA PHE A 169 -12.90 12.44 -2.05
C PHE A 169 -11.51 11.85 -2.31
N GLY A 170 -11.27 11.30 -3.50
CA GLY A 170 -10.00 10.66 -3.86
C GLY A 170 -8.83 11.65 -3.95
N ARG A 171 -9.10 12.86 -4.44
CA ARG A 171 -8.13 13.94 -4.61
C ARG A 171 -8.12 14.93 -3.45
N TYR A 172 -8.89 14.68 -2.41
CA TYR A 172 -8.90 15.55 -1.24
C TYR A 172 -7.50 15.72 -0.69
N ASN A 173 -7.09 16.98 -0.58
CA ASN A 173 -5.82 17.34 -0.01
C ASN A 173 -6.03 17.86 1.43
N PRO A 174 -5.63 17.09 2.45
CA PRO A 174 -5.79 17.49 3.85
C PRO A 174 -4.93 18.71 4.23
N PHE A 175 -3.92 19.03 3.42
CA PHE A 175 -3.00 20.15 3.65
C PHE A 175 -3.31 21.40 2.81
N ALA A 176 -4.47 21.43 2.12
CA ALA A 176 -4.85 22.58 1.28
C ALA A 176 -4.86 23.91 2.07
N GLY A 177 -5.33 23.88 3.32
CA GLY A 177 -5.34 25.05 4.20
C GLY A 177 -3.96 25.56 4.64
N LEU A 178 -2.97 24.66 4.74
CA LEU A 178 -1.62 25.01 5.15
C LEU A 178 -0.95 26.01 4.19
N ARG A 179 -1.20 25.85 2.89
CA ARG A 179 -0.68 26.76 1.87
C ARG A 179 -1.36 28.13 1.91
N GLN A 180 -2.63 28.17 2.22
CA GLN A 180 -3.36 29.42 2.36
C GLN A 180 -2.82 30.18 3.56
N ALA A 181 -2.71 29.54 4.72
CA ALA A 181 -2.13 30.11 5.94
C ALA A 181 -0.68 30.60 5.75
N TYR A 182 0.13 29.91 4.92
CA TYR A 182 1.48 30.37 4.58
C TYR A 182 1.46 31.62 3.69
N ARG A 183 0.60 31.68 2.67
CA ARG A 183 0.46 32.86 1.80
C ARG A 183 -0.06 34.08 2.57
N ASP A 184 -0.96 33.84 3.50
CA ASP A 184 -1.59 34.87 4.31
C ASP A 184 -0.64 35.37 5.44
N GLY A 185 0.58 34.77 5.51
CA GLY A 185 1.61 35.18 6.48
C GLY A 185 1.41 34.61 7.89
N GLU A 186 0.35 33.82 8.12
CA GLU A 186 0.04 33.25 9.44
C GLU A 186 1.12 32.26 9.93
N LEU A 187 1.87 31.66 8.99
CA LEU A 187 2.93 30.67 9.27
C LEU A 187 4.34 31.23 9.09
N SER A 188 4.50 32.55 8.86
CA SER A 188 5.81 33.17 8.63
C SER A 188 6.79 32.92 9.77
N GLY A 189 6.38 33.09 11.02
CA GLY A 189 7.20 32.81 12.18
C GLY A 189 7.58 31.33 12.39
N PHE A 190 6.77 30.41 11.89
CA PHE A 190 7.09 28.97 11.89
C PHE A 190 8.08 28.62 10.77
N ALA A 191 7.91 29.19 9.59
CA ALA A 191 8.82 29.02 8.45
C ALA A 191 10.22 29.61 8.74
N GLU A 192 10.30 30.76 9.39
CA GLU A 192 11.56 31.34 9.86
C GLU A 192 12.28 30.46 10.88
N ARG A 193 11.55 29.86 11.84
CA ARG A 193 12.12 28.95 12.83
C ARG A 193 12.69 27.69 12.21
N LEU A 194 12.18 27.26 11.06
CA LEU A 194 12.68 26.12 10.27
C LEU A 194 13.84 26.54 9.33
N GLY A 195 14.40 27.75 9.48
CA GLY A 195 15.61 28.18 8.77
C GLY A 195 15.46 28.27 7.25
N GLY A 196 14.25 28.61 6.75
CA GLY A 196 14.00 28.68 5.31
C GLY A 196 13.91 27.31 4.62
N PHE A 197 13.86 26.22 5.39
CA PHE A 197 13.72 24.87 4.87
C PHE A 197 12.35 24.64 4.17
N VAL A 198 11.35 25.47 4.50
CA VAL A 198 10.02 25.45 3.86
C VAL A 198 10.03 26.49 2.73
N ASP A 199 10.46 26.05 1.56
CA ASP A 199 10.38 26.83 0.32
C ASP A 199 9.12 26.43 -0.50
N ASP A 200 8.91 27.10 -1.63
CA ASP A 200 7.81 26.81 -2.56
C ASP A 200 7.80 25.34 -3.06
N ASN A 201 8.95 24.66 -3.06
CA ASN A 201 9.04 23.26 -3.48
C ASN A 201 8.40 22.32 -2.43
N TRP A 202 8.63 22.58 -1.14
CA TRP A 202 8.00 21.83 -0.05
C TRP A 202 6.51 22.11 0.05
N LEU A 203 6.09 23.36 -0.19
CA LEU A 203 4.66 23.70 -0.27
C LEU A 203 3.98 23.00 -1.43
N ASN A 204 4.67 22.86 -2.57
CA ASN A 204 4.18 22.08 -3.70
C ASN A 204 4.14 20.57 -3.42
N PHE A 205 5.04 20.03 -2.60
CA PHE A 205 4.98 18.66 -2.11
C PHE A 205 3.68 18.43 -1.32
N PHE A 206 3.39 19.26 -0.33
CA PHE A 206 2.15 19.16 0.44
C PHE A 206 0.89 19.42 -0.39
N ARG A 207 0.99 20.23 -1.43
CA ARG A 207 -0.12 20.48 -2.36
C ARG A 207 -0.53 19.24 -3.16
N THR A 208 0.43 18.40 -3.52
CA THR A 208 0.17 17.17 -4.28
C THR A 208 -0.19 15.97 -3.40
N PHE A 209 -0.15 16.14 -2.08
CA PHE A 209 -0.51 15.09 -1.14
C PHE A 209 -2.01 14.76 -1.23
N GLN A 210 -2.35 13.49 -1.40
CA GLN A 210 -3.73 13.03 -1.56
C GLN A 210 -4.17 12.14 -0.38
N MET A 211 -5.49 12.06 -0.17
CA MET A 211 -6.09 11.20 0.86
C MET A 211 -5.66 9.73 0.72
N SER A 212 -5.46 9.25 -0.51
CA SER A 212 -4.99 7.89 -0.79
C SER A 212 -3.68 7.55 -0.05
N MET A 213 -2.78 8.51 0.07
CA MET A 213 -1.51 8.32 0.78
C MET A 213 -1.71 8.22 2.30
N LEU A 214 -2.63 9.01 2.88
CA LEU A 214 -2.99 8.88 4.30
C LEU A 214 -3.61 7.52 4.59
N ILE A 215 -4.51 7.07 3.73
CA ILE A 215 -5.13 5.75 3.86
C ILE A 215 -4.06 4.66 3.81
N PHE A 216 -3.11 4.75 2.86
CA PHE A 216 -1.99 3.81 2.76
C PHE A 216 -1.14 3.80 4.03
N ILE A 217 -0.69 4.98 4.50
CA ILE A 217 0.13 5.10 5.71
C ILE A 217 -0.62 4.56 6.93
N GLY A 218 -1.89 4.95 7.10
CA GLY A 218 -2.73 4.47 8.20
C GLY A 218 -2.91 2.95 8.17
N PHE A 219 -3.21 2.39 7.01
CA PHE A 219 -3.34 0.95 6.81
C PHE A 219 -2.03 0.21 7.12
N PHE A 220 -0.90 0.73 6.63
CA PHE A 220 0.42 0.16 6.86
C PHE A 220 0.79 0.16 8.35
N ILE A 221 0.54 1.28 9.07
CA ILE A 221 0.78 1.36 10.52
C ILE A 221 -0.08 0.34 11.29
N VAL A 222 -1.37 0.27 10.97
CA VAL A 222 -2.29 -0.69 11.61
C VAL A 222 -1.81 -2.12 11.36
N LEU A 223 -1.45 -2.44 10.12
CA LEU A 223 -0.95 -3.77 9.77
C LEU A 223 0.38 -4.09 10.46
N ALA A 224 1.31 -3.14 10.52
CA ALA A 224 2.58 -3.30 11.21
C ALA A 224 2.38 -3.58 12.71
N ILE A 225 1.48 -2.85 13.38
CA ILE A 225 1.12 -3.09 14.78
C ILE A 225 0.47 -4.47 14.94
N LEU A 226 -0.44 -4.82 14.05
CA LEU A 226 -1.16 -6.10 14.09
C LEU A 226 -0.20 -7.28 13.95
N ILE A 227 0.75 -7.20 13.04
CA ILE A 227 1.74 -8.27 12.81
C ILE A 227 2.76 -8.33 13.95
N SER A 228 3.30 -7.17 14.38
CA SER A 228 4.44 -7.14 15.31
C SER A 228 4.01 -7.31 16.77
N ASN A 229 2.86 -6.76 17.18
CA ASN A 229 2.52 -6.58 18.58
C ASN A 229 1.34 -7.44 19.06
N THR A 230 0.63 -8.16 18.14
CA THR A 230 -0.56 -8.92 18.53
C THR A 230 -0.36 -10.44 18.53
N ARG A 231 -1.28 -11.16 19.15
CA ARG A 231 -1.36 -12.63 19.07
C ARG A 231 -1.60 -13.10 17.64
N TYR A 232 -2.34 -12.32 16.85
CA TYR A 232 -2.61 -12.62 15.46
C TYR A 232 -1.32 -12.76 14.65
N GLY A 233 -0.43 -11.77 14.72
CA GLY A 233 0.85 -11.82 14.01
C GLY A 233 1.70 -13.04 14.41
N ARG A 234 1.79 -13.33 15.72
CA ARG A 234 2.53 -14.51 16.19
C ARG A 234 1.98 -15.82 15.61
N TYR A 235 0.65 -15.94 15.51
CA TYR A 235 0.03 -17.14 14.95
C TYR A 235 0.22 -17.24 13.44
N VAL A 236 0.13 -16.12 12.72
CA VAL A 236 0.42 -16.07 11.27
C VAL A 236 1.85 -16.52 10.98
N TYR A 237 2.85 -16.01 11.73
CA TYR A 237 4.24 -16.47 11.61
C TYR A 237 4.42 -17.95 11.96
N ALA A 238 3.77 -18.44 13.02
CA ALA A 238 3.83 -19.84 13.40
C ALA A 238 3.25 -20.76 12.31
N ILE A 239 2.12 -20.38 11.72
CA ILE A 239 1.49 -21.12 10.62
C ILE A 239 2.40 -21.18 9.40
N GLY A 240 2.96 -20.04 8.98
CA GLY A 240 3.84 -20.00 7.82
C GLY A 240 5.16 -20.76 8.00
N SER A 241 5.66 -20.80 9.22
CA SER A 241 6.91 -21.54 9.53
C SER A 241 6.69 -23.05 9.59
N ASN A 242 5.61 -23.50 10.23
CA ASN A 242 5.28 -24.93 10.39
C ASN A 242 3.80 -25.10 10.74
N GLU A 243 2.93 -25.22 9.75
CA GLU A 243 1.49 -25.38 9.97
C GLU A 243 1.12 -26.62 10.82
N PRO A 244 1.69 -27.82 10.58
CA PRO A 244 1.44 -28.98 11.43
C PRO A 244 1.82 -28.74 12.89
N GLY A 245 2.98 -28.13 13.15
CA GLY A 245 3.42 -27.78 14.51
C GLY A 245 2.51 -26.74 15.17
N ALA A 246 2.08 -25.71 14.44
CA ALA A 246 1.14 -24.71 14.93
C ALA A 246 -0.21 -25.37 15.34
N ARG A 247 -0.69 -26.32 14.55
CA ARG A 247 -1.91 -27.08 14.85
C ARG A 247 -1.76 -27.94 16.12
N GLN A 248 -0.62 -28.60 16.30
CA GLN A 248 -0.32 -29.39 17.51
C GLN A 248 -0.22 -28.49 18.76
N ALA A 249 0.23 -27.25 18.60
CA ALA A 249 0.25 -26.24 19.65
C ALA A 249 -1.14 -25.62 19.96
N GLY A 250 -2.22 -26.14 19.35
CA GLY A 250 -3.59 -25.69 19.59
C GLY A 250 -4.03 -24.45 18.80
N ILE A 251 -3.24 -24.00 17.82
CA ILE A 251 -3.62 -22.87 16.97
C ILE A 251 -4.63 -23.35 15.93
N ASN A 252 -5.76 -22.64 15.83
CA ASN A 252 -6.76 -22.91 14.78
C ASN A 252 -6.28 -22.37 13.43
N THR A 253 -5.44 -23.15 12.74
CA THR A 253 -4.80 -22.73 11.47
C THR A 253 -5.83 -22.35 10.42
N LYS A 254 -6.94 -23.10 10.29
CA LYS A 254 -8.01 -22.82 9.31
C LYS A 254 -8.60 -21.42 9.49
N ARG A 255 -8.89 -21.01 10.74
CA ARG A 255 -9.44 -19.70 11.04
C ARG A 255 -8.45 -18.59 10.65
N TYR A 256 -7.19 -18.75 11.00
CA TYR A 256 -6.19 -17.72 10.71
C TYR A 256 -5.88 -17.64 9.21
N THR A 257 -5.80 -18.75 8.49
CA THR A 257 -5.68 -18.75 7.03
C THR A 257 -6.88 -18.12 6.33
N LEU A 258 -8.11 -18.29 6.86
CA LEU A 258 -9.29 -17.61 6.31
C LEU A 258 -9.24 -16.08 6.48
N ILE A 259 -8.69 -15.60 7.60
CA ILE A 259 -8.68 -14.18 7.95
C ILE A 259 -7.52 -13.44 7.24
N THR A 260 -6.48 -14.14 6.82
CA THR A 260 -5.37 -13.58 6.03
C THR A 260 -5.77 -13.39 4.58
#